data_eefef76e5e565388dfd26e61f8cb7830
#
_entry.id   eefef76e5e565388dfd26e61f8cb7830
#
_cell.length_a   1.000
_cell.length_b   1.000
_cell.length_c   1.000
_cell.angle_alpha   90.00
_cell.angle_beta   90.00
_cell.angle_gamma   90.00
#
_symmetry.space_group_name_H-M   'P 1'
#
loop_
_entity.id
_entity.type
_entity.pdbx_description
1 polymer ?
#
loop_
_entity_poly.entity_id
_entity_poly.type
_entity_poly.pdbx_seq_one_letter_code
_entity_poly.pdbx_strand_id
1 'polypeptide(L)'
;MIGGSLFYDFARVGATPAPLQSFGLSAGVVTDYVYGAGMHWQGGCGGFPCDGSGSLNEWNVIGELKAATPLGGGNTLNGYIGAGAAIFWPSGHPTGGTTSFLGSATAPAVRIGWGMDHQFDQYWSAGFKVGIQHTGSAEFETTSERFRFDHKNEVIFGLNLTYTPAGN
;
A
#
# COMPACT_ATOMS: atom_id res chain seq x y z
N MET A 1 -0.60 8.56 5.03
CA MET A 1 0.15 7.70 4.09
C MET A 1 0.96 8.59 3.17
N ILE A 2 2.24 8.31 2.99
CA ILE A 2 3.14 8.98 2.03
C ILE A 2 3.76 7.89 1.18
N GLY A 3 3.81 8.08 -0.14
CA GLY A 3 4.35 7.05 -1.02
C GLY A 3 4.77 7.59 -2.38
N GLY A 4 5.36 6.72 -3.17
CA GLY A 4 5.77 6.98 -4.55
C GLY A 4 5.44 5.79 -5.45
N SER A 5 5.42 6.04 -6.74
CA SER A 5 5.16 4.98 -7.72
C SER A 5 5.95 5.22 -9.01
N LEU A 6 6.35 4.12 -9.64
CA LEU A 6 6.97 4.11 -10.95
C LEU A 6 6.18 3.16 -11.84
N PHE A 7 5.66 3.67 -12.96
CA PHE A 7 4.89 2.88 -13.92
C PHE A 7 5.54 2.86 -15.30
N TYR A 8 5.40 1.73 -15.96
CA TYR A 8 5.74 1.53 -17.35
C TYR A 8 4.44 1.39 -18.18
N ASP A 9 4.30 2.21 -19.19
CA ASP A 9 3.10 2.26 -20.03
C ASP A 9 3.26 1.35 -21.26
N PHE A 10 2.48 0.27 -21.31
CA PHE A 10 2.50 -0.67 -22.43
C PHE A 10 1.92 -0.10 -23.73
N ALA A 11 1.02 0.87 -23.65
CA ALA A 11 0.40 1.47 -24.83
C ALA A 11 1.42 2.20 -25.69
N ARG A 12 2.47 2.73 -25.10
CA ARG A 12 3.57 3.40 -25.84
C ARG A 12 4.46 2.45 -26.62
N VAL A 13 4.42 1.14 -26.34
CA VAL A 13 5.31 0.15 -26.95
C VAL A 13 4.58 -0.74 -27.94
N GLY A 14 3.28 -0.53 -28.18
CA GLY A 14 2.48 -1.36 -29.07
C GLY A 14 2.25 -2.79 -28.58
N ALA A 15 2.54 -3.06 -27.32
CA ALA A 15 2.45 -4.39 -26.70
C ALA A 15 1.04 -4.74 -26.18
N THR A 16 0.07 -3.82 -26.30
CA THR A 16 -1.29 -4.05 -25.78
C THR A 16 -2.07 -5.00 -26.71
N PRO A 17 -2.61 -6.11 -26.21
CA PRO A 17 -3.46 -7.01 -26.99
C PRO A 17 -4.67 -6.28 -27.60
N ALA A 18 -5.06 -6.64 -28.81
CA ALA A 18 -6.11 -5.97 -29.57
C ALA A 18 -7.42 -5.66 -28.80
N PRO A 19 -7.98 -6.54 -27.97
CA PRO A 19 -9.21 -6.24 -27.22
C PRO A 19 -9.02 -5.20 -26.11
N LEU A 20 -7.78 -4.89 -25.71
CA LEU A 20 -7.46 -3.97 -24.64
C LEU A 20 -6.86 -2.64 -25.14
N GLN A 21 -6.79 -2.43 -26.46
CA GLN A 21 -6.24 -1.20 -27.05
C GLN A 21 -7.05 0.07 -26.75
N SER A 22 -8.31 -0.07 -26.32
CA SER A 22 -9.14 1.04 -25.86
C SER A 22 -8.78 1.52 -24.45
N PHE A 23 -7.96 0.75 -23.74
CA PHE A 23 -7.48 1.06 -22.40
C PHE A 23 -5.97 1.26 -22.43
N GLY A 24 -5.49 2.34 -21.81
CA GLY A 24 -4.08 2.44 -21.47
C GLY A 24 -3.75 1.42 -20.39
N LEU A 25 -2.82 0.52 -20.65
CA LEU A 25 -2.34 -0.44 -19.66
C LEU A 25 -0.94 -0.08 -19.21
N SER A 26 -0.74 -0.08 -17.91
CA SER A 26 0.57 0.13 -17.29
C SER A 26 0.82 -0.86 -16.17
N ALA A 27 2.08 -1.18 -15.96
CA ALA A 27 2.53 -1.93 -14.79
C ALA A 27 3.61 -1.15 -14.07
N GLY A 28 3.63 -1.26 -12.75
CA GLY A 28 4.60 -0.52 -11.97
C GLY A 28 4.78 -1.07 -10.58
N VAL A 29 5.63 -0.38 -9.84
CA VAL A 29 5.83 -0.61 -8.42
C VAL A 29 5.35 0.62 -7.67
N VAL A 30 4.54 0.37 -6.66
CA VAL A 30 4.06 1.39 -5.74
C VAL A 30 4.62 1.09 -4.38
N THR A 31 5.16 2.11 -3.74
CA THR A 31 5.61 2.03 -2.36
C THR A 31 4.90 3.09 -1.56
N ASP A 32 4.37 2.72 -0.43
CA ASP A 32 3.71 3.63 0.49
C ASP A 32 4.02 3.31 1.95
N TYR A 33 4.04 4.33 2.76
CA TYR A 33 4.33 4.26 4.18
C TYR A 33 3.14 4.78 4.98
N VAL A 34 2.67 3.96 5.91
CA VAL A 34 1.60 4.30 6.85
C VAL A 34 2.23 4.51 8.22
N TYR A 35 2.13 5.74 8.72
CA TYR A 35 2.67 6.09 10.02
C TYR A 35 1.64 5.85 11.12
N GLY A 36 2.04 5.05 12.12
CA GLY A 36 1.47 5.10 13.44
C GLY A 36 -0.01 4.74 13.57
N ALA A 37 -0.49 3.69 12.90
CA ALA A 37 -1.75 3.10 13.30
C ALA A 37 -1.61 2.67 14.78
N GLY A 38 -2.36 3.31 15.67
CA GLY A 38 -2.37 2.95 17.08
C GLY A 38 -2.74 1.48 17.24
N MET A 39 -1.92 0.72 17.93
CA MET A 39 -2.22 -0.65 18.31
C MET A 39 -2.54 -0.71 19.78
N HIS A 40 -3.58 -1.45 20.08
CA HIS A 40 -3.86 -1.88 21.43
C HIS A 40 -3.88 -3.42 21.43
N TRP A 41 -3.11 -4.04 22.30
CA TRP A 41 -3.09 -5.49 22.42
C TRP A 41 -3.32 -5.93 23.85
N GLN A 42 -3.95 -7.07 23.99
CA GLN A 42 -4.13 -7.78 25.26
C GLN A 42 -3.54 -9.17 25.09
N GLY A 43 -2.72 -9.59 26.03
CA GLY A 43 -2.08 -10.90 25.96
C GLY A 43 -1.61 -11.40 27.32
N GLY A 44 -0.96 -12.55 27.32
CA GLY A 44 -0.30 -13.10 28.51
C GLY A 44 1.20 -12.75 28.48
N CYS A 45 1.70 -12.16 29.54
CA CYS A 45 3.13 -11.91 29.72
C CYS A 45 3.63 -12.75 30.90
N GLY A 46 4.26 -13.90 30.62
CA GLY A 46 4.80 -14.74 31.68
C GLY A 46 3.77 -15.28 32.68
N GLY A 47 2.54 -15.54 32.21
CA GLY A 47 1.45 -16.08 33.04
C GLY A 47 0.54 -15.02 33.67
N PHE A 48 0.76 -13.73 33.37
CA PHE A 48 -0.10 -12.63 33.83
C PHE A 48 -0.74 -11.92 32.63
N PRO A 49 -1.99 -11.42 32.75
CA PRO A 49 -2.55 -10.58 31.72
C PRO A 49 -1.74 -9.30 31.57
N CYS A 50 -1.39 -8.94 30.35
CA CYS A 50 -0.74 -7.67 30.05
C CYS A 50 -1.49 -6.94 28.96
N ASP A 51 -1.61 -5.64 29.15
CA ASP A 51 -2.11 -4.69 28.18
C ASP A 51 -0.94 -3.89 27.63
N GLY A 52 -1.00 -3.56 26.37
CA GLY A 52 -0.01 -2.70 25.76
C GLY A 52 -0.61 -1.80 24.71
N SER A 53 -0.01 -0.64 24.56
CA SER A 53 -0.32 0.28 23.48
C SER A 53 0.97 0.66 22.75
N GLY A 54 0.87 0.83 21.47
CA GLY A 54 1.99 1.22 20.64
C GLY A 54 1.52 1.71 19.30
N SER A 55 2.44 1.91 18.38
CA SER A 55 2.13 2.18 16.98
C SER A 55 2.72 1.10 16.08
N LEU A 56 1.98 0.75 15.05
CA LEU A 56 2.43 -0.13 14.00
C LEU A 56 2.72 0.73 12.77
N ASN A 57 3.99 0.85 12.44
CA ASN A 57 4.40 1.46 11.20
C ASN A 57 4.39 0.39 10.11
N GLU A 58 3.93 0.73 8.93
CA GLU A 58 3.81 -0.18 7.81
C GLU A 58 4.40 0.42 6.55
N TRP A 59 5.23 -0.35 5.88
CA TRP A 59 5.72 -0.01 4.55
C TRP A 59 5.24 -1.06 3.55
N ASN A 60 4.50 -0.61 2.54
CA ASN A 60 4.02 -1.46 1.46
C ASN A 60 4.94 -1.33 0.25
N VAL A 61 5.24 -2.47 -0.36
CA VAL A 61 5.91 -2.57 -1.67
C VAL A 61 5.05 -3.48 -2.54
N ILE A 62 4.33 -2.87 -3.49
CA ILE A 62 3.29 -3.54 -4.28
C ILE A 62 3.60 -3.42 -5.76
N GLY A 63 3.68 -4.54 -6.45
CA GLY A 63 3.58 -4.59 -7.91
C GLY A 63 2.13 -4.33 -8.32
N GLU A 64 1.89 -3.36 -9.21
CA GLU A 64 0.54 -2.93 -9.56
C GLU A 64 0.34 -2.92 -11.08
N LEU A 65 -0.81 -3.45 -11.51
CA LEU A 65 -1.33 -3.30 -12.86
C LEU A 65 -2.43 -2.25 -12.85
N LYS A 66 -2.35 -1.30 -13.78
CA LYS A 66 -3.30 -0.21 -13.91
C LYS A 66 -3.90 -0.22 -15.32
N ALA A 67 -5.22 -0.14 -15.40
CA ALA A 67 -5.95 0.10 -16.63
C ALA A 67 -6.59 1.48 -16.59
N ALA A 68 -6.40 2.28 -17.63
CA ALA A 68 -6.85 3.66 -17.68
C ALA A 68 -7.67 3.93 -18.94
N THR A 69 -8.75 4.71 -18.81
CA THR A 69 -9.58 5.14 -19.95
C THR A 69 -9.83 6.64 -19.89
N PRO A 70 -9.61 7.37 -20.99
CA PRO A 70 -9.88 8.80 -21.03
C PRO A 70 -11.39 9.08 -20.99
N LEU A 71 -11.79 10.06 -20.18
CA LEU A 71 -13.17 10.55 -20.07
C LEU A 71 -13.37 11.85 -20.85
N GLY A 72 -12.30 12.43 -21.41
CA GLY A 72 -12.31 13.75 -22.05
C GLY A 72 -12.03 14.90 -21.07
N GLY A 73 -11.74 16.09 -21.61
CA GLY A 73 -11.41 17.28 -20.81
C GLY A 73 -10.16 17.12 -19.93
N GLY A 74 -9.22 16.28 -20.32
CA GLY A 74 -8.02 16.00 -19.52
C GLY A 74 -8.23 14.99 -18.38
N ASN A 75 -9.43 14.44 -18.23
CA ASN A 75 -9.76 13.47 -17.18
C ASN A 75 -9.52 12.03 -17.66
N THR A 76 -8.99 11.20 -16.78
CA THR A 76 -8.75 9.77 -16.99
C THR A 76 -9.24 8.99 -15.79
N LEU A 77 -10.13 8.04 -16.03
CA LEU A 77 -10.53 7.06 -15.03
C LEU A 77 -9.55 5.90 -15.07
N ASN A 78 -9.14 5.41 -13.92
CA ASN A 78 -8.25 4.26 -13.82
C ASN A 78 -8.74 3.26 -12.78
N GLY A 79 -8.53 1.98 -13.08
CA GLY A 79 -8.67 0.87 -12.15
C GLY A 79 -7.31 0.22 -11.93
N TYR A 80 -7.06 -0.30 -10.75
CA TYR A 80 -5.80 -0.98 -10.44
C TYR A 80 -6.01 -2.23 -9.60
N ILE A 81 -5.08 -3.18 -9.78
CA ILE A 81 -4.93 -4.36 -8.94
C ILE A 81 -3.45 -4.56 -8.66
N GLY A 82 -3.12 -4.95 -7.45
CA GLY A 82 -1.72 -5.14 -7.06
C GLY A 82 -1.52 -6.23 -6.05
N ALA A 83 -0.28 -6.75 -6.02
CA ALA A 83 0.17 -7.72 -5.03
C ALA A 83 1.62 -7.45 -4.65
N GLY A 84 1.97 -7.77 -3.42
CA GLY A 84 3.30 -7.54 -2.88
C GLY A 84 3.43 -7.87 -1.41
N ALA A 85 4.16 -7.05 -0.70
CA ALA A 85 4.45 -7.25 0.71
C ALA A 85 4.19 -5.97 1.52
N ALA A 86 3.65 -6.18 2.72
CA ALA A 86 3.60 -5.20 3.78
C ALA A 86 4.67 -5.56 4.81
N ILE A 87 5.51 -4.61 5.15
CA ILE A 87 6.58 -4.74 6.14
C ILE A 87 6.18 -3.89 7.34
N PHE A 88 6.16 -4.50 8.50
CA PHE A 88 5.68 -3.89 9.74
C PHE A 88 6.82 -3.65 10.71
N TRP A 89 6.83 -2.49 11.33
CA TRP A 89 7.70 -2.16 12.46
C TRP A 89 6.86 -1.71 13.64
N PRO A 90 6.64 -2.60 14.60
CA PRO A 90 5.98 -2.22 15.82
C PRO A 90 6.88 -1.31 16.65
N SER A 91 6.29 -0.29 17.24
CA SER A 91 6.93 0.58 18.23
C SER A 91 6.01 0.71 19.43
N GLY A 92 6.58 0.65 20.62
CA GLY A 92 5.84 0.74 21.89
C GLY A 92 6.39 -0.23 22.92
N HIS A 93 5.95 -0.06 24.14
CA HIS A 93 6.31 -0.92 25.25
C HIS A 93 5.02 -1.47 25.86
N PRO A 94 4.96 -2.80 26.13
CA PRO A 94 3.86 -3.35 26.91
C PRO A 94 3.82 -2.67 28.30
N THR A 95 2.63 -2.27 28.71
CA THR A 95 2.43 -1.76 30.07
C THR A 95 2.53 -2.93 31.04
N GLY A 96 3.55 -2.96 31.87
CA GLY A 96 3.74 -3.96 32.92
C GLY A 96 4.85 -4.98 32.68
N GLY A 97 5.60 -4.91 31.56
CA GLY A 97 6.69 -5.85 31.27
C GLY A 97 7.91 -5.21 30.62
N THR A 98 9.03 -5.91 30.68
CA THR A 98 10.28 -5.58 29.96
C THR A 98 10.30 -6.11 28.53
N THR A 99 9.14 -6.50 28.00
CA THR A 99 9.02 -7.12 26.67
C THR A 99 9.13 -6.05 25.59
N SER A 100 10.11 -6.18 24.72
CA SER A 100 10.30 -5.33 23.55
C SER A 100 10.08 -6.15 22.29
N PHE A 101 9.51 -5.54 21.26
CA PHE A 101 9.44 -6.15 19.94
C PHE A 101 10.85 -6.24 19.33
N LEU A 102 11.18 -7.39 18.80
CA LEU A 102 12.46 -7.66 18.13
C LEU A 102 12.24 -7.68 16.62
N GLY A 103 12.65 -6.62 15.95
CA GLY A 103 12.68 -6.57 14.50
C GLY A 103 11.37 -6.21 13.80
N SER A 104 11.33 -6.50 12.52
CA SER A 104 10.19 -6.27 11.63
C SER A 104 9.55 -7.60 11.24
N ALA A 105 8.29 -7.55 10.86
CA ALA A 105 7.59 -8.69 10.27
C ALA A 105 7.09 -8.34 8.87
N THR A 106 6.96 -9.35 8.02
CA THR A 106 6.50 -9.17 6.64
C THR A 106 5.29 -10.06 6.39
N ALA A 107 4.27 -9.52 5.75
CA ALA A 107 3.09 -10.24 5.33
C ALA A 107 2.80 -10.01 3.83
N PRO A 108 2.18 -10.97 3.14
CA PRO A 108 1.68 -10.74 1.80
C PRO A 108 0.57 -9.69 1.82
N ALA A 109 0.53 -8.84 0.80
CA ALA A 109 -0.50 -7.83 0.64
C ALA A 109 -1.06 -7.87 -0.79
N VAL A 110 -2.37 -7.70 -0.92
CA VAL A 110 -3.05 -7.54 -2.20
C VAL A 110 -3.97 -6.33 -2.11
N ARG A 111 -4.11 -5.60 -3.22
CA ARG A 111 -5.00 -4.46 -3.26
C ARG A 111 -5.73 -4.33 -4.60
N ILE A 112 -6.90 -3.73 -4.54
CA ILE A 112 -7.72 -3.39 -5.70
C ILE A 112 -8.37 -2.05 -5.46
N GLY A 113 -8.53 -1.27 -6.51
CA GLY A 113 -9.21 0.01 -6.40
C GLY A 113 -9.36 0.71 -7.73
N TRP A 114 -9.76 1.96 -7.64
CA TRP A 114 -9.92 2.85 -8.78
C TRP A 114 -9.50 4.28 -8.40
N GLY A 115 -9.36 5.11 -9.39
CA GLY A 115 -9.01 6.51 -9.22
C GLY A 115 -9.34 7.34 -10.45
N MET A 116 -9.14 8.62 -10.33
CA MET A 116 -9.27 9.55 -11.43
C MET A 116 -8.11 10.53 -11.41
N ASP A 117 -7.52 10.75 -12.57
CA ASP A 117 -6.47 11.72 -12.78
C ASP A 117 -6.97 12.84 -13.70
N HIS A 118 -6.59 14.07 -13.41
CA HIS A 118 -6.81 15.23 -14.24
C HIS A 118 -5.47 15.80 -14.71
N GLN A 119 -5.26 15.82 -16.02
CA GLN A 119 -4.09 16.41 -16.65
C GLN A 119 -4.36 17.89 -16.87
N PHE A 120 -3.56 18.75 -16.24
CA PHE A 120 -3.70 20.20 -16.34
C PHE A 120 -2.67 20.86 -17.24
N ASP A 121 -1.59 20.13 -17.57
CA ASP A 121 -0.67 20.51 -18.66
C ASP A 121 -0.05 19.26 -19.30
N GLN A 122 0.87 19.45 -20.24
CA GLN A 122 1.50 18.34 -20.98
C GLN A 122 2.41 17.44 -20.13
N TYR A 123 2.77 17.88 -18.93
CA TYR A 123 3.72 17.18 -18.05
C TYR A 123 3.08 16.73 -16.73
N TRP A 124 2.06 17.43 -16.26
CA TRP A 124 1.54 17.26 -14.92
C TRP A 124 0.09 16.83 -14.90
N SER A 125 -0.19 15.89 -14.04
CA SER A 125 -1.55 15.51 -13.66
C SER A 125 -1.67 15.38 -12.14
N ALA A 126 -2.85 15.66 -11.62
CA ALA A 126 -3.20 15.42 -10.24
C ALA A 126 -4.43 14.52 -10.18
N GLY A 127 -4.53 13.71 -9.15
CA GLY A 127 -5.63 12.78 -9.04
C GLY A 127 -5.84 12.26 -7.64
N PHE A 128 -6.80 11.37 -7.54
CA PHE A 128 -7.06 10.61 -6.33
C PHE A 128 -7.23 9.14 -6.65
N LYS A 129 -6.98 8.30 -5.65
CA LYS A 129 -7.27 6.87 -5.71
C LYS A 129 -7.99 6.43 -4.43
N VAL A 130 -8.87 5.45 -4.58
CA VAL A 130 -9.52 4.75 -3.48
C VAL A 130 -9.49 3.26 -3.74
N GLY A 131 -9.32 2.47 -2.70
CA GLY A 131 -9.26 1.03 -2.84
C GLY A 131 -9.35 0.31 -1.51
N ILE A 132 -9.24 -1.00 -1.60
CA ILE A 132 -9.15 -1.89 -0.44
C ILE A 132 -7.82 -2.64 -0.54
N GLN A 133 -7.09 -2.70 0.56
CA GLN A 133 -5.93 -3.56 0.73
C GLN A 133 -6.26 -4.65 1.74
N HIS A 134 -5.96 -5.88 1.38
CA HIS A 134 -5.93 -7.02 2.27
C HIS A 134 -4.48 -7.37 2.55
N THR A 135 -4.13 -7.41 3.83
CA THR A 135 -2.80 -7.82 4.30
C THR A 135 -2.94 -9.10 5.10
N GLY A 136 -2.14 -10.09 4.79
CA GLY A 136 -2.09 -11.37 5.49
C GLY A 136 -1.57 -11.26 6.92
N SER A 137 -1.47 -12.38 7.59
CA SER A 137 -0.94 -12.43 8.96
C SER A 137 0.57 -12.23 8.98
N ALA A 138 1.05 -11.57 10.03
CA ALA A 138 2.47 -11.39 10.33
C ALA A 138 2.80 -11.86 11.74
N GLU A 139 3.99 -12.37 11.94
CA GLU A 139 4.47 -12.85 13.24
C GLU A 139 5.65 -12.00 13.69
N PHE A 140 5.59 -11.50 14.92
CA PHE A 140 6.65 -10.72 15.53
C PHE A 140 7.27 -11.52 16.67
N GLU A 141 8.59 -11.50 16.74
CA GLU A 141 9.30 -11.98 17.90
C GLU A 141 9.40 -10.87 18.96
N THR A 142 9.19 -11.26 20.19
CA THR A 142 9.45 -10.41 21.35
C THR A 142 10.52 -11.09 22.22
N THR A 143 11.00 -10.37 23.22
CA THR A 143 12.00 -10.94 24.14
C THR A 143 11.50 -12.15 24.93
N SER A 144 10.21 -12.39 25.01
CA SER A 144 9.63 -13.48 25.80
C SER A 144 8.65 -14.36 25.05
N GLU A 145 8.02 -13.91 23.98
CA GLU A 145 6.95 -14.62 23.28
C GLU A 145 6.90 -14.26 21.80
N ARG A 146 6.13 -15.03 21.02
CA ARG A 146 5.76 -14.68 19.64
C ARG A 146 4.39 -14.03 19.65
N PHE A 147 4.29 -12.89 19.01
CA PHE A 147 3.03 -12.19 18.81
C PHE A 147 2.62 -12.34 17.35
N ARG A 148 1.42 -12.84 17.10
CA ARG A 148 0.85 -12.95 15.78
C ARG A 148 -0.19 -11.85 15.58
N PHE A 149 -0.01 -11.12 14.51
CA PHE A 149 -0.98 -10.20 13.99
C PHE A 149 -1.83 -10.95 12.94
N ASP A 150 -3.13 -10.93 13.08
CA ASP A 150 -4.03 -11.53 12.08
C ASP A 150 -4.17 -10.63 10.85
N HIS A 151 -4.78 -11.18 9.79
CA HIS A 151 -5.06 -10.43 8.57
C HIS A 151 -5.86 -9.16 8.86
N LYS A 152 -5.61 -8.12 8.08
CA LYS A 152 -6.37 -6.87 8.13
C LYS A 152 -6.89 -6.48 6.76
N ASN A 153 -8.02 -5.77 6.75
CA ASN A 153 -8.56 -5.09 5.57
C ASN A 153 -8.57 -3.60 5.83
N GLU A 154 -8.07 -2.84 4.90
CA GLU A 154 -7.96 -1.39 5.00
C GLU A 154 -8.56 -0.73 3.78
N VAL A 155 -9.25 0.38 4.00
CA VAL A 155 -9.63 1.30 2.92
C VAL A 155 -8.43 2.24 2.69
N ILE A 156 -7.97 2.27 1.45
CA ILE A 156 -6.87 3.14 1.04
C ILE A 156 -7.49 4.35 0.35
N PHE A 157 -7.09 5.52 0.79
CA PHE A 157 -7.35 6.78 0.09
C PHE A 157 -6.02 7.48 -0.15
N GLY A 158 -5.79 7.92 -1.39
CA GLY A 158 -4.58 8.62 -1.77
C GLY A 158 -4.84 9.78 -2.72
N LEU A 159 -4.03 10.82 -2.59
CA LEU A 159 -3.89 11.89 -3.58
C LEU A 159 -2.56 11.67 -4.30
N ASN A 160 -2.53 11.92 -5.59
CA ASN A 160 -1.33 11.78 -6.41
C ASN A 160 -1.09 13.04 -7.23
N LEU A 161 0.18 13.35 -7.37
CA LEU A 161 0.69 14.31 -8.34
C LEU A 161 1.69 13.55 -9.21
N THR A 162 1.43 13.53 -10.51
CA THR A 162 2.24 12.75 -11.46
C THR A 162 2.94 13.69 -12.44
N TYR A 163 4.22 13.48 -12.62
CA TYR A 163 5.01 14.12 -13.65
C TYR A 163 5.32 13.11 -14.76
N THR A 164 4.97 13.43 -15.98
CA THR A 164 5.27 12.63 -17.17
C THR A 164 6.28 13.41 -18.02
N PRO A 165 7.56 13.00 -18.07
CA PRO A 165 8.53 13.68 -18.91
C PRO A 165 8.15 13.57 -20.38
N ALA A 166 8.45 14.62 -21.17
CA ALA A 166 8.28 14.57 -22.61
C ALA A 166 9.09 13.37 -23.15
N GLY A 167 8.40 12.43 -23.77
CA GLY A 167 9.09 11.34 -24.47
C GLY A 167 9.85 11.91 -25.65
N ASN A 168 11.15 11.64 -25.71
CA ASN A 168 11.97 11.85 -26.89
C ASN A 168 11.51 10.92 -28.02
#